data_1cb887163ae1f2a76c1bb21f9f83e696
#
_entry.id   1cb887163ae1f2a76c1bb21f9f83e696
#
_cell.length_a   1.000
_cell.length_b   1.000
_cell.length_c   1.000
_cell.angle_alpha   90.00
_cell.angle_beta   90.00
_cell.angle_gamma   90.00
#
_symmetry.space_group_name_H-M   'P 1'
#
loop_
_entity.id
_entity.type
_entity.pdbx_description
1 polymer ?
#
loop_
_entity_poly.entity_id
_entity_poly.type
_entity_poly.pdbx_seq_one_letter_code
_entity_poly.pdbx_strand_id
1 'polypeptide(L)'
;SAASDVYKRQHYNVLIVDSIGVLKYIYKFANITYVGGGFTKKGLHNILESCIYGNPIIIGENYKFFSEAKDLINLKGGFSIKNSKEFHAIVNELIFNEKKRNKIQIINCKFINDNLVSINQIIKSIKNE
;
A
#
# COMPACT_ATOMS: atom_id res chain seq x y z
N SER A 1 -6.25 28.33 13.82
CA SER A 1 -7.55 27.62 13.88
C SER A 1 -7.54 26.45 12.93
N ALA A 2 -8.43 25.49 13.14
CA ALA A 2 -8.58 24.33 12.27
C ALA A 2 -8.83 24.73 10.80
N ALA A 3 -9.60 25.77 10.56
CA ALA A 3 -9.88 26.28 9.21
C ALA A 3 -8.63 26.86 8.54
N SER A 4 -7.81 27.63 9.26
CA SER A 4 -6.56 28.16 8.72
C SER A 4 -5.51 27.06 8.48
N ASP A 5 -5.51 26.02 9.30
CA ASP A 5 -4.62 24.86 9.11
C ASP A 5 -5.01 24.05 7.87
N VAL A 6 -6.29 23.84 7.62
CA VAL A 6 -6.80 23.20 6.41
C VAL A 6 -6.43 24.02 5.18
N TYR A 7 -6.61 25.34 5.21
CA TYR A 7 -6.25 26.21 4.10
C TYR A 7 -4.76 26.18 3.80
N LYS A 8 -3.90 26.22 4.82
CA LYS A 8 -2.45 26.11 4.68
C LYS A 8 -2.04 24.77 4.06
N ARG A 9 -2.70 23.68 4.44
CA ARG A 9 -2.41 22.33 3.93
C ARG A 9 -2.69 22.18 2.43
N GLN A 10 -3.60 22.97 1.87
CA GLN A 10 -3.90 22.95 0.42
C GLN A 10 -2.71 23.40 -0.45
N HIS A 11 -1.72 24.08 0.12
CA HIS A 11 -0.51 24.52 -0.58
C HIS A 11 0.65 23.51 -0.52
N TYR A 12 0.47 22.39 0.18
CA TYR A 12 1.53 21.39 0.36
C TYR A 12 1.20 20.11 -0.44
N ASN A 13 2.23 19.57 -1.06
CA ASN A 13 2.14 18.30 -1.83
C ASN A 13 2.40 17.07 -0.96
N VAL A 14 2.82 17.24 0.29
CA VAL A 14 3.18 16.17 1.21
C VAL A 14 2.44 16.38 2.53
N LEU A 15 1.83 15.30 3.00
CA LEU A 15 1.22 15.23 4.32
C LEU A 15 1.94 14.14 5.13
N ILE A 16 2.50 14.52 6.27
CA ILE A 16 3.08 13.59 7.23
C ILE A 16 2.01 13.27 8.27
N VAL A 17 1.75 11.97 8.46
CA VAL A 17 0.79 11.47 9.44
C VAL A 17 1.58 10.69 10.49
N ASP A 18 1.67 11.22 11.70
CA ASP A 18 2.40 10.67 12.82
C ASP A 18 1.50 10.06 13.91
N SER A 19 0.22 9.93 13.62
CA SER A 19 -0.78 9.39 14.56
C SER A 19 -0.91 7.87 14.41
N ILE A 20 -0.90 7.17 15.53
CA ILE A 20 -1.07 5.71 15.57
C ILE A 20 -2.52 5.36 15.22
N GLY A 21 -2.72 4.30 14.41
CA GLY A 21 -4.03 3.77 14.06
C GLY A 21 -4.77 4.48 12.93
N VAL A 22 -4.20 5.56 12.38
CA VAL A 22 -4.85 6.36 11.33
C VAL A 22 -4.56 5.82 9.92
N LEU A 23 -3.43 5.17 9.73
CA LEU A 23 -2.94 4.76 8.40
C LEU A 23 -3.93 3.88 7.64
N LYS A 24 -4.58 2.95 8.33
CA LYS A 24 -5.57 2.04 7.74
C LYS A 24 -6.78 2.76 7.13
N TYR A 25 -7.12 3.94 7.62
CA TYR A 25 -8.20 4.76 7.06
C TYR A 25 -7.74 5.59 5.85
N ILE A 26 -6.43 5.86 5.77
CA ILE A 26 -5.85 6.66 4.69
C ILE A 26 -5.67 5.84 3.42
N TYR A 27 -5.42 4.54 3.53
CA TYR A 27 -5.21 3.66 2.37
C TYR A 27 -6.36 3.71 1.35
N LYS A 28 -7.59 3.95 1.78
CA LYS A 28 -8.74 4.06 0.86
C LYS A 28 -8.63 5.21 -0.15
N PHE A 29 -7.83 6.22 0.16
CA PHE A 29 -7.60 7.38 -0.71
C PHE A 29 -6.36 7.23 -1.59
N ALA A 30 -5.58 6.18 -1.39
CA ALA A 30 -4.35 5.96 -2.15
C ALA A 30 -4.64 5.37 -3.53
N ASN A 31 -3.89 5.81 -4.53
CA ASN A 31 -3.87 5.19 -5.85
C ASN A 31 -2.70 4.20 -5.99
N ILE A 32 -1.63 4.45 -5.26
CA ILE A 32 -0.41 3.63 -5.22
C ILE A 32 0.09 3.66 -3.78
N THR A 33 0.51 2.52 -3.27
CA THR A 33 1.04 2.40 -1.91
C THR A 33 2.48 1.87 -1.95
N TYR A 34 3.37 2.54 -1.24
CA TYR A 34 4.71 2.03 -0.95
C TYR A 34 4.75 1.53 0.50
N VAL A 35 5.12 0.27 0.69
CA VAL A 35 5.23 -0.34 2.02
C VAL A 35 6.70 -0.45 2.40
N GLY A 36 7.08 0.21 3.48
CA GLY A 36 8.44 0.25 3.98
C GLY A 36 8.95 -1.07 4.58
N GLY A 37 10.22 -1.08 4.96
CA GLY A 37 10.87 -2.22 5.60
C GLY A 37 11.51 -3.22 4.65
N GLY A 38 11.20 -3.19 3.36
CA GLY A 38 11.68 -4.16 2.38
C GLY A 38 13.16 -4.05 2.01
N PHE A 39 13.89 -3.08 2.55
CA PHE A 39 15.35 -2.94 2.36
C PHE A 39 16.14 -3.26 3.62
N THR A 40 15.49 -3.63 4.71
CA THR A 40 16.14 -3.90 5.99
C THR A 40 16.15 -5.39 6.31
N LYS A 41 17.05 -5.79 7.20
CA LYS A 41 17.11 -7.17 7.71
C LYS A 41 15.88 -7.54 8.56
N LYS A 42 15.19 -6.54 9.11
CA LYS A 42 13.96 -6.74 9.88
C LYS A 42 12.77 -7.12 8.99
N GLY A 43 12.90 -6.86 7.69
CA GLY A 43 11.91 -7.24 6.71
C GLY A 43 10.77 -6.26 6.53
N LEU A 44 9.83 -6.68 5.71
CA LEU A 44 8.70 -5.90 5.23
C LEU A 44 7.66 -5.65 6.33
N HIS A 45 7.07 -4.45 6.33
CA HIS A 45 5.89 -4.16 7.13
C HIS A 45 4.65 -4.89 6.58
N ASN A 46 3.56 -4.91 7.31
CA ASN A 46 2.34 -5.64 6.93
C ASN A 46 1.75 -5.09 5.63
N ILE A 47 1.75 -5.91 4.58
CA ILE A 47 1.21 -5.54 3.27
C ILE A 47 -0.30 -5.77 3.15
N LEU A 48 -0.89 -6.69 3.93
CA LEU A 48 -2.31 -6.99 3.85
C LEU A 48 -3.17 -5.77 4.18
N GLU A 49 -2.78 -5.02 5.19
CA GLU A 49 -3.47 -3.80 5.58
C GLU A 49 -3.49 -2.76 4.45
N SER A 50 -2.35 -2.57 3.76
CA SER A 50 -2.26 -1.64 2.64
C SER A 50 -2.99 -2.13 1.39
N CYS A 51 -3.24 -3.42 1.28
CA CYS A 51 -3.87 -4.08 0.15
C CYS A 51 -5.41 -4.12 0.24
N ILE A 52 -6.01 -3.77 1.37
CA ILE A 52 -7.46 -3.92 1.62
C ILE A 52 -8.31 -3.25 0.54
N TYR A 53 -7.87 -2.12 0.02
CA TYR A 53 -8.59 -1.36 -1.01
C TYR A 53 -8.14 -1.69 -2.44
N GLY A 54 -7.28 -2.70 -2.62
CA GLY A 54 -6.85 -3.17 -3.92
C GLY A 54 -5.79 -2.33 -4.62
N ASN A 55 -5.20 -1.36 -3.93
CA ASN A 55 -4.18 -0.47 -4.52
C ASN A 55 -2.95 -1.24 -5.01
N PRO A 56 -2.31 -0.82 -6.11
CA PRO A 56 -0.97 -1.30 -6.46
C PRO A 56 0.01 -1.06 -5.31
N ILE A 57 0.80 -2.08 -4.99
CA ILE A 57 1.74 -2.04 -3.88
C ILE A 57 3.17 -2.14 -4.39
N ILE A 58 4.03 -1.24 -3.91
CA ILE A 58 5.46 -1.25 -4.19
C ILE A 58 6.20 -1.59 -2.90
N ILE A 59 7.12 -2.54 -2.97
CA ILE A 59 7.92 -3.01 -1.82
C ILE A 59 9.39 -3.11 -2.20
N GLY A 60 10.27 -3.12 -1.19
CA GLY A 60 11.69 -3.41 -1.39
C GLY A 60 11.94 -4.89 -1.70
N GLU A 61 13.19 -5.21 -2.02
CA GLU A 61 13.58 -6.53 -2.50
C GLU A 61 13.60 -7.64 -1.43
N ASN A 62 13.61 -7.30 -0.15
CA ASN A 62 13.69 -8.25 0.96
C ASN A 62 12.30 -8.74 1.39
N TYR A 63 11.56 -9.38 0.50
CA TYR A 63 10.20 -9.85 0.75
C TYR A 63 10.05 -11.39 0.75
N LYS A 64 11.10 -12.12 0.42
CA LYS A 64 11.02 -13.57 0.14
C LYS A 64 10.58 -14.43 1.33
N PHE A 65 10.74 -13.94 2.56
CA PHE A 65 10.31 -14.62 3.77
C PHE A 65 8.85 -14.33 4.16
N PHE A 66 8.15 -13.51 3.38
CA PHE A 66 6.77 -13.12 3.62
C PHE A 66 5.89 -13.73 2.55
N SER A 67 5.13 -14.77 2.90
CA SER A 67 4.33 -15.55 1.94
C SER A 67 3.31 -14.68 1.20
N GLU A 68 2.66 -13.77 1.91
CA GLU A 68 1.67 -12.86 1.31
C GLU A 68 2.31 -11.93 0.27
N ALA A 69 3.51 -11.43 0.56
CA ALA A 69 4.24 -10.57 -0.37
C ALA A 69 4.68 -11.33 -1.62
N LYS A 70 5.16 -12.57 -1.45
CA LYS A 70 5.52 -13.43 -2.58
C LYS A 70 4.31 -13.72 -3.47
N ASP A 71 3.20 -14.07 -2.88
CA ASP A 71 1.97 -14.37 -3.61
C ASP A 71 1.47 -13.14 -4.38
N LEU A 72 1.48 -11.98 -3.73
CA LEU A 72 1.07 -10.73 -4.36
C LEU A 72 1.95 -10.34 -5.56
N ILE A 73 3.27 -10.48 -5.43
CA ILE A 73 4.22 -10.23 -6.51
C ILE A 73 4.01 -11.21 -7.66
N ASN A 74 3.83 -12.51 -7.34
CA ASN A 74 3.58 -13.54 -8.34
C ASN A 74 2.28 -13.31 -9.12
N LEU A 75 1.25 -12.80 -8.46
CA LEU A 75 -0.03 -12.44 -9.07
C LEU A 75 0.03 -11.12 -9.85
N LYS A 76 1.14 -10.39 -9.80
CA LYS A 76 1.32 -9.06 -10.39
C LYS A 76 0.43 -7.97 -9.79
N GLY A 77 0.04 -8.15 -8.53
CA GLY A 77 -0.67 -7.16 -7.74
C GLY A 77 0.25 -6.16 -7.03
N GLY A 78 1.53 -6.51 -6.92
CA GLY A 78 2.57 -5.66 -6.34
C GLY A 78 3.86 -5.73 -7.14
N PHE A 79 4.76 -4.82 -6.82
CA PHE A 79 6.05 -4.65 -7.50
C PHE A 79 7.16 -4.61 -6.48
N SER A 80 8.21 -5.38 -6.71
CA SER A 80 9.44 -5.30 -5.93
C SER A 80 10.46 -4.42 -6.62
N ILE A 81 11.13 -3.57 -5.87
CA ILE A 81 12.16 -2.66 -6.37
C ILE A 81 13.47 -2.83 -5.62
N LYS A 82 14.58 -2.58 -6.29
CA LYS A 82 15.93 -2.63 -5.73
C LYS A 82 16.51 -1.26 -5.43
N ASN A 83 16.04 -0.23 -6.14
CA ASN A 83 16.61 1.12 -6.06
C ASN A 83 15.59 2.18 -6.48
N SER A 84 15.98 3.44 -6.33
CA SER A 84 15.13 4.58 -6.67
C SER A 84 14.81 4.67 -8.16
N LYS A 85 15.69 4.21 -9.04
CA LYS A 85 15.44 4.21 -10.48
C LYS A 85 14.28 3.30 -10.85
N GLU A 86 14.25 2.09 -10.29
CA GLU A 86 13.13 1.16 -10.48
C GLU A 86 11.84 1.72 -9.87
N PHE A 87 11.92 2.34 -8.68
CA PHE A 87 10.79 3.02 -8.05
C PHE A 87 10.19 4.07 -8.98
N HIS A 88 11.00 4.97 -9.50
CA HIS A 88 10.53 6.03 -10.42
C HIS A 88 9.88 5.46 -11.67
N ALA A 89 10.47 4.42 -12.27
CA ALA A 89 9.92 3.79 -13.47
C ALA A 89 8.52 3.19 -13.21
N ILE A 90 8.36 2.47 -12.10
CA ILE A 90 7.08 1.84 -11.75
C ILE A 90 6.03 2.90 -11.38
N VAL A 91 6.38 3.89 -10.58
CA VAL A 91 5.46 4.96 -10.19
C VAL A 91 4.99 5.74 -11.42
N ASN A 92 5.89 6.12 -12.31
CA ASN A 92 5.52 6.82 -13.55
C ASN A 92 4.58 5.99 -14.41
N GLU A 93 4.85 4.70 -14.57
CA GLU A 93 3.97 3.81 -15.32
C GLU A 93 2.57 3.75 -14.70
N LEU A 94 2.49 3.59 -13.38
CA LEU A 94 1.21 3.47 -12.68
C LEU A 94 0.43 4.78 -12.65
N ILE A 95 1.10 5.93 -12.50
CA ILE A 95 0.42 7.24 -12.50
C ILE A 95 -0.29 7.49 -13.82
N PHE A 96 0.35 7.19 -14.95
CA PHE A 96 -0.19 7.50 -16.28
C PHE A 96 -1.01 6.36 -16.89
N ASN A 97 -1.17 5.24 -16.20
CA ASN A 97 -1.88 4.07 -16.71
C ASN A 97 -3.01 3.63 -15.77
N GLU A 98 -4.13 4.32 -15.85
CA GLU A 98 -5.33 4.00 -15.07
C GLU A 98 -5.85 2.58 -15.36
N LYS A 99 -5.81 2.16 -16.61
CA LYS A 99 -6.24 0.81 -17.01
C LYS A 99 -5.41 -0.27 -16.31
N LYS A 100 -4.11 -0.07 -16.18
CA LYS A 100 -3.23 -0.98 -15.45
C LYS A 100 -3.56 -0.98 -13.96
N ARG A 101 -3.78 0.19 -13.35
CA ARG A 101 -4.18 0.27 -11.94
C ARG A 101 -5.49 -0.46 -11.69
N ASN A 102 -6.48 -0.34 -12.58
CA ASN A 102 -7.76 -1.02 -12.46
C ASN A 102 -7.62 -2.54 -12.55
N LYS A 103 -6.77 -3.06 -13.43
CA LYS A 103 -6.44 -4.50 -13.49
C LYS A 103 -5.81 -4.99 -12.21
N ILE A 104 -4.87 -4.24 -11.67
CA ILE A 104 -4.20 -4.56 -10.40
C ILE A 104 -5.22 -4.56 -9.26
N GLN A 105 -6.13 -3.62 -9.23
CA GLN A 105 -7.18 -3.57 -8.21
C GLN A 105 -8.02 -4.84 -8.20
N ILE A 106 -8.40 -5.35 -9.37
CA ILE A 106 -9.15 -6.61 -9.48
C ILE A 106 -8.33 -7.77 -8.91
N ILE A 107 -7.05 -7.86 -9.27
CA ILE A 107 -6.13 -8.89 -8.76
C ILE A 107 -6.03 -8.81 -7.24
N ASN A 108 -5.81 -7.62 -6.70
CA ASN A 108 -5.59 -7.42 -5.27
C ASN A 108 -6.86 -7.63 -4.45
N CYS A 109 -8.02 -7.24 -4.96
CA CYS A 109 -9.30 -7.54 -4.31
C CYS A 109 -9.57 -9.05 -4.25
N LYS A 110 -9.24 -9.78 -5.29
CA LYS A 110 -9.33 -11.25 -5.28
C LYS A 110 -8.35 -11.86 -4.29
N PHE A 111 -7.10 -11.41 -4.31
CA PHE A 111 -6.07 -11.84 -3.35
C PHE A 111 -6.53 -11.66 -1.91
N ILE A 112 -7.17 -10.54 -1.61
CA ILE A 112 -7.72 -10.25 -0.30
C ILE A 112 -8.83 -11.24 0.07
N ASN A 113 -9.76 -11.51 -0.82
CA ASN A 113 -10.83 -12.48 -0.57
C ASN A 113 -10.27 -13.89 -0.33
N ASP A 114 -9.21 -14.27 -1.03
CA ASP A 114 -8.57 -15.58 -0.87
C ASP A 114 -7.80 -15.71 0.46
N ASN A 115 -7.49 -14.58 1.13
CA ASN A 115 -6.80 -14.52 2.42
C ASN A 115 -7.70 -14.04 3.56
N LEU A 116 -8.97 -14.43 3.55
CA LEU A 116 -10.01 -13.92 4.46
C LEU A 116 -9.70 -14.06 5.95
N VAL A 117 -9.00 -15.10 6.39
CA VAL A 117 -8.69 -15.31 7.81
C VAL A 117 -7.83 -14.19 8.36
N SER A 118 -6.72 -13.89 7.69
CA SER A 118 -5.82 -12.79 8.08
C SER A 118 -6.51 -11.43 8.00
N ILE A 119 -7.32 -11.22 6.96
CA ILE A 119 -8.05 -9.97 6.75
C ILE A 119 -9.15 -9.76 7.79
N ASN A 120 -9.85 -10.81 8.21
CA ASN A 120 -10.86 -10.71 9.26
C ASN A 120 -10.25 -10.19 10.56
N GLN A 121 -9.03 -10.55 10.89
CA GLN A 121 -8.32 -10.00 12.04
C GLN A 121 -8.07 -8.50 11.89
N ILE A 122 -7.66 -8.04 10.70
CA ILE A 122 -7.46 -6.62 10.41
C ILE A 122 -8.78 -5.86 10.47
N ILE A 123 -9.85 -6.39 9.90
CA ILE A 123 -11.19 -5.78 9.91
C ILE A 123 -11.71 -5.65 11.34
N LYS A 124 -11.54 -6.65 12.19
CA LYS A 124 -11.90 -6.56 13.62
C LYS A 124 -11.15 -5.44 14.32
N SER A 125 -9.85 -5.28 14.03
CA SER A 125 -9.04 -4.18 14.55
C SER A 125 -9.58 -2.81 14.12
N ILE A 126 -10.05 -2.68 12.89
CA ILE A 126 -10.65 -1.44 12.37
C ILE A 126 -11.99 -1.13 13.05
N LYS A 127 -12.86 -2.15 13.24
CA LYS A 127 -14.19 -1.98 13.83
C LYS A 127 -14.16 -1.71 15.33
N ASN A 128 -13.16 -2.20 16.05
CA ASN A 128 -13.06 -2.09 17.51
C ASN A 128 -12.37 -0.79 17.95
N GLU A 129 -11.98 0.04 17.03
CA GLU A 129 -11.49 1.39 17.28
C GLU A 129 -12.61 2.42 17.06
#